data_883c91bfd689b1f64391e29008f46dc5
#
_entry.id   883c91bfd689b1f64391e29008f46dc5
#
_cell.length_a   1.000
_cell.length_b   1.000
_cell.length_c   1.000
_cell.angle_alpha   90.00
_cell.angle_beta   90.00
_cell.angle_gamma   90.00
#
_symmetry.space_group_name_H-M   'P 1'
#
loop_
_entity.id
_entity.type
_entity.pdbx_description
1 polymer ?
#
loop_
_entity_poly.entity_id
_entity_poly.type
_entity_poly.pdbx_seq_one_letter_code
_entity_poly.pdbx_strand_id
1 'polypeptide(L)'
;DVSLVGKLYQTEYSYFTAPLQEYAKGYLEGIVSAQGKIYGGYLIPELITDVLLTQMNKDYAKVATDGFKMGKKELEFMLACETTGRERYMVLALLSAHYHVDLYSTDEDKRLENVRFRGYADYYTQMPLVFSQSRIDLNISLKTIRTGIPLRVIDVLGCGGFVLSNYQEELMEYFNVGEE
;
A
#
# COMPACT_ATOMS: atom_id res chain seq x y z
N ASP A 1 13.29 -17.55 -3.89
CA ASP A 1 13.35 -16.12 -3.66
C ASP A 1 12.01 -15.47 -4.00
N VAL A 2 11.60 -14.52 -3.18
CA VAL A 2 10.38 -13.74 -3.36
C VAL A 2 10.77 -12.30 -3.66
N SER A 3 10.12 -11.62 -4.58
CA SER A 3 10.37 -10.21 -4.87
C SER A 3 9.15 -9.33 -4.66
N LEU A 4 9.38 -8.08 -4.26
CA LEU A 4 8.43 -6.99 -4.37
C LEU A 4 9.09 -5.82 -5.11
N VAL A 5 8.50 -5.39 -6.21
CA VAL A 5 8.95 -4.21 -6.94
C VAL A 5 7.89 -3.11 -6.82
N GLY A 6 8.20 -2.03 -6.10
CA GLY A 6 7.28 -0.91 -5.91
C GLY A 6 7.52 -0.13 -4.62
N LYS A 7 6.82 0.99 -4.47
CA LYS A 7 6.90 1.85 -3.28
C LYS A 7 6.36 1.13 -2.04
N LEU A 8 6.90 1.42 -0.87
CA LEU A 8 6.32 0.97 0.39
C LEU A 8 5.12 1.82 0.84
N TYR A 9 4.87 2.95 0.15
CA TYR A 9 3.87 3.93 0.54
C TYR A 9 4.08 4.43 1.97
N GLN A 10 5.36 4.65 2.35
CA GLN A 10 5.65 5.39 3.58
C GLN A 10 5.00 6.76 3.48
N THR A 11 4.04 6.99 4.34
CA THR A 11 3.23 8.20 4.33
C THR A 11 3.66 9.15 5.43
N GLU A 12 3.33 10.40 5.26
CA GLU A 12 3.40 11.40 6.32
C GLU A 12 2.22 11.28 7.32
N TYR A 13 1.61 10.08 7.40
CA TYR A 13 0.45 9.82 8.26
C TYR A 13 0.70 10.24 9.71
N SER A 14 1.83 9.88 10.27
CA SER A 14 2.19 10.27 11.64
C SER A 14 2.35 11.79 11.79
N TYR A 15 2.90 12.46 10.79
CA TYR A 15 3.03 13.92 10.78
C TYR A 15 1.66 14.60 10.75
N PHE A 16 0.77 14.18 9.85
CA PHE A 16 -0.57 14.76 9.75
C PHE A 16 -1.48 14.40 10.92
N THR A 17 -1.26 13.25 11.57
CA THR A 17 -2.07 12.87 12.74
C THR A 17 -1.53 13.45 14.05
N ALA A 18 -0.26 13.85 14.12
CA ALA A 18 0.35 14.38 15.34
C ALA A 18 -0.44 15.50 16.01
N PRO A 19 -0.94 16.54 15.31
CA PRO A 19 -1.67 17.64 15.92
C PRO A 19 -3.13 17.32 16.28
N LEU A 20 -3.66 16.17 15.85
CA LEU A 20 -5.05 15.80 16.07
C LEU A 20 -5.32 15.37 17.50
N GLN A 21 -6.55 15.60 17.95
CA GLN A 21 -7.02 15.06 19.23
C GLN A 21 -7.18 13.53 19.17
N GLU A 22 -7.13 12.88 20.32
CA GLU A 22 -7.16 11.42 20.45
C GLU A 22 -8.38 10.75 19.78
N TYR A 23 -9.55 11.40 19.83
CA TYR A 23 -10.75 10.92 19.13
C TYR A 23 -10.52 10.82 17.62
N ALA A 24 -9.98 11.87 16.99
CA ALA A 24 -9.73 11.87 15.55
C ALA A 24 -8.64 10.86 15.17
N LYS A 25 -7.56 10.76 15.96
CA LYS A 25 -6.52 9.74 15.78
C LYS A 25 -7.09 8.32 15.82
N GLY A 26 -7.86 8.01 16.86
CA GLY A 26 -8.49 6.72 17.03
C GLY A 26 -9.48 6.40 15.91
N TYR A 27 -10.21 7.39 15.42
CA TYR A 27 -11.13 7.22 14.30
C TYR A 27 -10.38 6.88 13.00
N LEU A 28 -9.31 7.62 12.68
CA LEU A 28 -8.48 7.36 11.49
C LEU A 28 -7.81 5.97 11.57
N GLU A 29 -7.30 5.61 12.74
CA GLU A 29 -6.71 4.29 12.98
C GLU A 29 -7.76 3.17 12.81
N GLY A 30 -9.01 3.43 13.24
CA GLY A 30 -10.15 2.55 13.00
C GLY A 30 -10.42 2.33 11.52
N ILE A 31 -10.39 3.39 10.71
CA ILE A 31 -10.57 3.32 9.25
C ILE A 31 -9.45 2.46 8.62
N VAL A 32 -8.19 2.75 8.93
CA VAL A 32 -7.04 2.01 8.40
C VAL A 32 -7.11 0.54 8.77
N SER A 33 -7.43 0.26 10.04
CA SER A 33 -7.56 -1.12 10.55
C SER A 33 -8.73 -1.87 9.90
N ALA A 34 -9.88 -1.21 9.70
CA ALA A 34 -11.04 -1.82 9.04
C ALA A 34 -10.73 -2.14 7.57
N GLN A 35 -10.21 -1.16 6.82
CA GLN A 35 -9.86 -1.36 5.42
C GLN A 35 -8.77 -2.43 5.23
N GLY A 36 -7.80 -2.52 6.13
CA GLY A 36 -6.76 -3.55 6.08
C GLY A 36 -7.28 -4.99 6.22
N LYS A 37 -8.48 -5.17 6.79
CA LYS A 37 -9.11 -6.49 7.00
C LYS A 37 -10.13 -6.85 5.92
N ILE A 38 -10.49 -5.89 5.05
CA ILE A 38 -11.55 -6.07 4.06
C ILE A 38 -10.95 -6.06 2.65
N TYR A 39 -11.22 -7.15 1.92
CA TYR A 39 -10.90 -7.34 0.52
C TYR A 39 -12.18 -7.33 -0.31
N GLY A 40 -12.10 -6.87 -1.56
CA GLY A 40 -13.27 -6.74 -2.45
C GLY A 40 -14.20 -5.58 -2.12
N GLY A 41 -13.82 -4.70 -1.19
CA GLY A 41 -14.55 -3.49 -0.81
C GLY A 41 -13.62 -2.33 -0.46
N TYR A 42 -13.99 -1.12 -0.84
CA TYR A 42 -13.24 0.09 -0.55
C TYR A 42 -14.09 1.03 0.31
N LEU A 43 -13.85 1.01 1.63
CA LEU A 43 -14.69 1.66 2.64
C LEU A 43 -14.21 3.06 3.03
N ILE A 44 -12.96 3.40 2.75
CA ILE A 44 -12.33 4.65 3.22
C ILE A 44 -13.19 5.89 2.93
N PRO A 45 -13.67 6.13 1.67
CA PRO A 45 -14.42 7.36 1.37
C PRO A 45 -15.77 7.45 2.09
N GLU A 46 -16.37 6.32 2.42
CA GLU A 46 -17.66 6.25 3.14
C GLU A 46 -17.49 6.54 4.63
N LEU A 47 -16.34 6.18 5.19
CA LEU A 47 -16.02 6.39 6.60
C LEU A 47 -15.46 7.78 6.90
N ILE A 48 -15.03 8.54 5.87
CA ILE A 48 -14.62 9.94 6.04
C ILE A 48 -15.87 10.83 6.09
N THR A 49 -16.26 11.23 7.30
CA THR A 49 -17.42 12.11 7.53
C THR A 49 -17.02 13.58 7.53
N ASP A 50 -17.97 14.47 7.20
CA ASP A 50 -17.77 15.92 7.27
C ASP A 50 -17.48 16.39 8.72
N VAL A 51 -18.05 15.69 9.70
CA VAL A 51 -17.78 15.95 11.12
C VAL A 51 -16.32 15.69 11.47
N LEU A 52 -15.78 14.56 11.01
CA LEU A 52 -14.35 14.23 11.19
C LEU A 52 -13.45 15.30 10.54
N LEU A 53 -13.70 15.63 9.27
CA LEU A 53 -12.92 16.63 8.53
C LEU A 53 -12.98 18.01 9.21
N THR A 54 -14.15 18.42 9.68
CA THR A 54 -14.34 19.67 10.40
C THR A 54 -13.53 19.70 11.70
N GLN A 55 -13.55 18.58 12.44
CA GLN A 55 -12.78 18.49 13.69
C GLN A 55 -11.27 18.50 13.42
N MET A 56 -10.79 17.74 12.44
CA MET A 56 -9.38 17.71 12.03
C MET A 56 -8.91 19.11 11.62
N ASN A 57 -9.68 19.82 10.80
CA ASN A 57 -9.33 21.15 10.34
C ASN A 57 -9.33 22.21 11.48
N LYS A 58 -10.16 22.03 12.52
CA LYS A 58 -10.07 22.83 13.75
C LYS A 58 -8.77 22.56 14.51
N ASP A 59 -8.30 21.30 14.54
CA ASP A 59 -7.06 20.96 15.21
C ASP A 59 -5.84 21.49 14.42
N TYR A 60 -5.84 21.36 13.09
CA TYR A 60 -4.81 21.96 12.25
C TYR A 60 -4.72 23.48 12.39
N ALA A 61 -5.84 24.18 12.46
CA ALA A 61 -5.88 25.64 12.63
C ALA A 61 -5.22 26.14 13.93
N LYS A 62 -5.00 25.27 14.93
CA LYS A 62 -4.31 25.62 16.17
C LYS A 62 -2.78 25.64 16.01
N VAL A 63 -2.24 24.90 15.02
CA VAL A 63 -0.80 24.70 14.83
C VAL A 63 -0.27 25.20 13.49
N ALA A 64 -1.12 25.21 12.45
CA ALA A 64 -0.75 25.68 11.11
C ALA A 64 -0.86 27.21 11.01
N THR A 65 0.21 27.85 10.57
CA THR A 65 0.28 29.30 10.38
C THR A 65 -0.12 29.74 8.97
N ASP A 66 -0.17 28.80 8.03
CA ASP A 66 -0.42 29.04 6.60
C ASP A 66 -1.88 28.80 6.17
N GLY A 67 -2.77 28.51 7.13
CA GLY A 67 -4.18 28.23 6.84
C GLY A 67 -4.43 26.87 6.21
N PHE A 68 -3.53 25.91 6.38
CA PHE A 68 -3.68 24.54 5.88
C PHE A 68 -5.04 23.93 6.24
N LYS A 69 -5.64 23.24 5.26
CA LYS A 69 -6.88 22.46 5.43
C LYS A 69 -6.74 21.13 4.72
N MET A 70 -7.04 20.06 5.45
CA MET A 70 -7.16 18.71 4.87
C MET A 70 -8.49 18.60 4.15
N GLY A 71 -8.46 18.21 2.87
CA GLY A 71 -9.63 17.89 2.10
C GLY A 71 -9.98 16.39 2.17
N LYS A 72 -11.19 16.03 1.74
CA LYS A 72 -11.67 14.64 1.77
C LYS A 72 -10.83 13.73 0.87
N LYS A 73 -10.48 14.18 -0.34
CA LYS A 73 -9.70 13.40 -1.31
C LYS A 73 -8.26 13.19 -0.86
N GLU A 74 -7.65 14.20 -0.29
CA GLU A 74 -6.29 14.13 0.25
C GLU A 74 -6.23 13.15 1.44
N LEU A 75 -7.23 13.22 2.33
CA LEU A 75 -7.34 12.30 3.45
C LEU A 75 -7.61 10.87 2.98
N GLU A 76 -8.51 10.67 2.02
CA GLU A 76 -8.79 9.38 1.40
C GLU A 76 -7.52 8.75 0.83
N PHE A 77 -6.77 9.49 0.02
CA PHE A 77 -5.53 9.01 -0.57
C PHE A 77 -4.47 8.68 0.48
N MET A 78 -4.30 9.54 1.49
CA MET A 78 -3.37 9.30 2.58
C MET A 78 -3.71 8.01 3.35
N LEU A 79 -4.98 7.78 3.67
CA LEU A 79 -5.43 6.57 4.38
C LEU A 79 -5.28 5.31 3.52
N ALA A 80 -5.53 5.41 2.21
CA ALA A 80 -5.32 4.29 1.30
C ALA A 80 -3.84 3.92 1.18
N CYS A 81 -2.95 4.91 1.08
CA CYS A 81 -1.50 4.71 1.09
C CYS A 81 -1.04 4.08 2.40
N GLU A 82 -1.48 4.62 3.55
CA GLU A 82 -1.13 4.10 4.87
C GLU A 82 -1.58 2.64 5.04
N THR A 83 -2.82 2.32 4.64
CA THR A 83 -3.34 0.95 4.69
C THR A 83 -2.50 0.00 3.84
N THR A 84 -2.19 0.40 2.60
CA THR A 84 -1.38 -0.41 1.68
C THR A 84 0.05 -0.55 2.18
N GLY A 85 0.64 0.51 2.72
CA GLY A 85 1.98 0.49 3.31
C GLY A 85 2.09 -0.50 4.47
N ARG A 86 1.10 -0.50 5.38
CA ARG A 86 1.04 -1.47 6.48
C ARG A 86 0.88 -2.91 5.98
N GLU A 87 0.06 -3.12 4.96
CA GLU A 87 -0.11 -4.44 4.34
C GLU A 87 1.21 -4.94 3.72
N ARG A 88 1.88 -4.09 2.93
CA ARG A 88 3.20 -4.40 2.34
C ARG A 88 4.24 -4.71 3.40
N TYR A 89 4.32 -3.87 4.44
CA TYR A 89 5.22 -4.10 5.56
C TYR A 89 4.96 -5.46 6.22
N MET A 90 3.70 -5.75 6.55
CA MET A 90 3.32 -6.99 7.23
C MET A 90 3.65 -8.24 6.39
N VAL A 91 3.32 -8.21 5.09
CA VAL A 91 3.62 -9.33 4.17
C VAL A 91 5.13 -9.54 4.04
N LEU A 92 5.90 -8.47 3.84
CA LEU A 92 7.35 -8.55 3.73
C LEU A 92 8.00 -9.06 5.03
N ALA A 93 7.58 -8.55 6.18
CA ALA A 93 8.09 -8.99 7.49
C ALA A 93 7.77 -10.47 7.74
N LEU A 94 6.54 -10.91 7.44
CA LEU A 94 6.13 -12.31 7.60
C LEU A 94 6.92 -13.25 6.68
N LEU A 95 7.02 -12.90 5.40
CA LEU A 95 7.71 -13.75 4.43
C LEU A 95 9.22 -13.80 4.67
N SER A 96 9.84 -12.69 5.05
CA SER A 96 11.29 -12.65 5.30
C SER A 96 11.72 -13.44 6.54
N ALA A 97 10.79 -13.81 7.42
CA ALA A 97 11.08 -14.73 8.53
C ALA A 97 11.37 -16.17 8.06
N HIS A 98 10.90 -16.55 6.86
CA HIS A 98 11.00 -17.93 6.35
C HIS A 98 11.65 -18.04 4.98
N TYR A 99 11.69 -16.97 4.21
CA TYR A 99 12.15 -16.95 2.82
C TYR A 99 13.12 -15.81 2.57
N HIS A 100 13.91 -15.95 1.49
CA HIS A 100 14.70 -14.84 0.97
C HIS A 100 13.77 -13.88 0.23
N VAL A 101 13.67 -12.66 0.72
CA VAL A 101 12.80 -11.62 0.15
C VAL A 101 13.65 -10.45 -0.32
N ASP A 102 13.49 -10.09 -1.58
CA ASP A 102 14.11 -8.91 -2.20
C ASP A 102 13.09 -7.79 -2.38
N LEU A 103 13.43 -6.61 -1.91
CA LEU A 103 12.63 -5.39 -2.08
C LEU A 103 13.32 -4.45 -3.05
N TYR A 104 12.68 -4.19 -4.18
CA TYR A 104 13.09 -3.17 -5.15
C TYR A 104 12.19 -1.94 -5.00
N SER A 105 12.70 -0.92 -4.34
CA SER A 105 11.93 0.28 -4.00
C SER A 105 12.82 1.51 -3.93
N THR A 106 12.22 2.69 -4.05
CA THR A 106 12.85 3.95 -3.65
C THR A 106 12.80 4.17 -2.14
N ASP A 107 11.91 3.43 -1.45
CA ASP A 107 11.63 3.60 -0.03
C ASP A 107 12.28 2.43 0.74
N GLU A 108 13.19 2.73 1.64
CA GLU A 108 13.77 1.77 2.58
C GLU A 108 13.03 1.83 3.92
N ASP A 109 12.72 0.67 4.49
CA ASP A 109 12.18 0.58 5.85
C ASP A 109 13.13 -0.24 6.74
N LYS A 110 13.81 0.43 7.65
CA LYS A 110 14.79 -0.18 8.55
C LYS A 110 14.20 -1.23 9.50
N ARG A 111 12.88 -1.26 9.65
CA ARG A 111 12.19 -2.29 10.46
C ARG A 111 12.14 -3.65 9.75
N LEU A 112 12.39 -3.67 8.44
CA LEU A 112 12.45 -4.89 7.60
C LEU A 112 13.87 -5.48 7.58
N GLU A 113 14.43 -5.80 8.74
CA GLU A 113 15.82 -6.22 8.91
C GLU A 113 16.21 -7.48 8.10
N ASN A 114 15.26 -8.39 7.87
CA ASN A 114 15.49 -9.63 7.12
C ASN A 114 15.18 -9.51 5.62
N VAL A 115 14.68 -8.36 5.16
CA VAL A 115 14.40 -8.10 3.75
C VAL A 115 15.66 -7.51 3.09
N ARG A 116 16.06 -8.06 1.96
CA ARG A 116 17.19 -7.53 1.19
C ARG A 116 16.73 -6.32 0.38
N PHE A 117 17.06 -5.13 0.83
CA PHE A 117 16.78 -3.90 0.09
C PHE A 117 17.75 -3.77 -1.09
N ARG A 118 17.20 -3.68 -2.31
CA ARG A 118 17.92 -3.64 -3.58
C ARG A 118 17.96 -2.26 -4.23
N GLY A 119 17.23 -1.31 -3.66
CA GLY A 119 17.06 0.02 -4.26
C GLY A 119 16.09 0.03 -5.44
N TYR A 120 16.15 1.09 -6.23
CA TYR A 120 15.29 1.25 -7.41
C TYR A 120 15.68 0.26 -8.52
N ALA A 121 14.68 -0.33 -9.16
CA ALA A 121 14.86 -1.12 -10.37
C ALA A 121 14.29 -0.37 -11.59
N ASP A 122 15.12 -0.17 -12.63
CA ASP A 122 14.66 0.44 -13.87
C ASP A 122 13.61 -0.41 -14.58
N TYR A 123 12.56 0.25 -15.07
CA TYR A 123 11.38 -0.42 -15.62
C TYR A 123 11.69 -1.29 -16.85
N TYR A 124 12.53 -0.81 -17.75
CA TYR A 124 12.78 -1.49 -19.02
C TYR A 124 13.94 -2.48 -18.98
N THR A 125 14.91 -2.27 -18.11
CA THR A 125 16.17 -3.03 -18.12
C THR A 125 16.31 -3.99 -16.94
N GLN A 126 15.83 -3.60 -15.76
CA GLN A 126 16.02 -4.38 -14.54
C GLN A 126 14.77 -5.13 -14.11
N MET A 127 13.59 -4.51 -14.15
CA MET A 127 12.35 -5.18 -13.74
C MET A 127 12.08 -6.49 -14.49
N PRO A 128 12.25 -6.58 -15.84
CA PRO A 128 12.05 -7.84 -16.54
C PRO A 128 12.97 -8.97 -16.04
N LEU A 129 14.20 -8.63 -15.67
CA LEU A 129 15.14 -9.62 -15.12
C LEU A 129 14.73 -10.06 -13.71
N VAL A 130 14.26 -9.12 -12.87
CA VAL A 130 13.75 -9.45 -11.54
C VAL A 130 12.59 -10.43 -11.66
N PHE A 131 11.60 -10.13 -12.50
CA PHE A 131 10.40 -10.96 -12.64
C PHE A 131 10.70 -12.33 -13.24
N SER A 132 11.59 -12.42 -14.21
CA SER A 132 11.98 -13.71 -14.82
C SER A 132 12.85 -14.58 -13.92
N GLN A 133 13.51 -14.00 -12.90
CA GLN A 133 14.44 -14.71 -12.02
C GLN A 133 13.88 -14.97 -10.61
N SER A 134 12.84 -14.26 -10.22
CA SER A 134 12.14 -14.51 -8.96
C SER A 134 11.29 -15.75 -9.05
N ARG A 135 11.16 -16.49 -7.94
CA ARG A 135 10.19 -17.60 -7.87
C ARG A 135 8.77 -17.13 -7.68
N ILE A 136 8.61 -16.03 -6.94
CA ILE A 136 7.31 -15.41 -6.64
C ILE A 136 7.51 -13.90 -6.68
N ASP A 137 6.68 -13.23 -7.44
CA ASP A 137 6.60 -11.77 -7.51
C ASP A 137 5.32 -11.29 -6.83
N LEU A 138 5.47 -10.45 -5.81
CA LEU A 138 4.35 -9.95 -5.03
C LEU A 138 3.69 -8.76 -5.73
N ASN A 139 2.36 -8.82 -5.86
CA ASN A 139 1.54 -7.69 -6.23
C ASN A 139 0.58 -7.33 -5.09
N ILE A 140 0.89 -6.27 -4.36
CA ILE A 140 0.01 -5.70 -3.33
C ILE A 140 -0.44 -4.35 -3.83
N SER A 141 -1.62 -4.32 -4.45
CA SER A 141 -2.18 -3.13 -5.10
C SER A 141 -2.56 -2.05 -4.09
N LEU A 142 -2.40 -0.79 -4.50
CA LEU A 142 -2.88 0.35 -3.73
C LEU A 142 -4.40 0.25 -3.55
N LYS A 143 -4.91 0.51 -2.36
CA LYS A 143 -6.34 0.36 -2.03
C LYS A 143 -7.28 1.22 -2.89
N THR A 144 -6.79 2.28 -3.51
CA THR A 144 -7.57 3.09 -4.47
C THR A 144 -7.79 2.39 -5.83
N ILE A 145 -7.03 1.35 -6.14
CA ILE A 145 -7.23 0.53 -7.36
C ILE A 145 -8.36 -0.45 -7.07
N ARG A 146 -9.57 -0.10 -7.51
CA ARG A 146 -10.79 -0.87 -7.24
C ARG A 146 -11.19 -1.77 -8.40
N THR A 147 -10.81 -1.38 -9.61
CA THR A 147 -11.17 -2.06 -10.87
C THR A 147 -9.96 -2.10 -11.79
N GLY A 148 -9.96 -3.04 -12.72
CA GLY A 148 -8.89 -3.26 -13.68
C GLY A 148 -7.79 -4.19 -13.16
N ILE A 149 -7.05 -4.78 -14.09
CA ILE A 149 -5.89 -5.61 -13.77
C ILE A 149 -4.72 -4.68 -13.49
N PRO A 150 -4.09 -4.78 -12.30
CA PRO A 150 -2.91 -3.98 -12.01
C PRO A 150 -1.79 -4.21 -13.03
N LEU A 151 -1.20 -3.14 -13.54
CA LEU A 151 -0.15 -3.23 -14.56
C LEU A 151 0.99 -4.17 -14.12
N ARG A 152 1.31 -4.20 -12.83
CA ARG A 152 2.33 -5.09 -12.27
C ARG A 152 2.04 -6.57 -12.55
N VAL A 153 0.78 -7.00 -12.51
CA VAL A 153 0.41 -8.38 -12.83
C VAL A 153 0.76 -8.69 -14.29
N ILE A 154 0.41 -7.80 -15.20
CA ILE A 154 0.73 -7.95 -16.62
C ILE A 154 2.25 -7.94 -16.87
N ASP A 155 2.98 -7.03 -16.18
CA ASP A 155 4.44 -6.96 -16.27
C ASP A 155 5.11 -8.30 -15.86
N VAL A 156 4.69 -8.86 -14.72
CA VAL A 156 5.23 -10.12 -14.19
C VAL A 156 4.92 -11.28 -15.14
N LEU A 157 3.66 -11.45 -15.53
CA LEU A 157 3.23 -12.53 -16.42
C LEU A 157 3.87 -12.41 -17.81
N GLY A 158 3.99 -11.18 -18.34
CA GLY A 158 4.68 -10.90 -19.61
C GLY A 158 6.17 -11.24 -19.59
N CYS A 159 6.80 -11.29 -18.42
CA CYS A 159 8.19 -11.72 -18.23
C CYS A 159 8.32 -13.24 -17.91
N GLY A 160 7.22 -13.99 -17.88
CA GLY A 160 7.20 -15.39 -17.50
C GLY A 160 7.36 -15.64 -16.00
N GLY A 161 7.13 -14.62 -15.17
CA GLY A 161 7.18 -14.71 -13.70
C GLY A 161 5.88 -15.27 -13.11
N PHE A 162 5.95 -15.73 -11.87
CA PHE A 162 4.79 -16.17 -11.08
C PHE A 162 4.35 -15.09 -10.12
N VAL A 163 3.12 -14.58 -10.29
CA VAL A 163 2.57 -13.49 -9.48
C VAL A 163 1.72 -14.02 -8.32
N LEU A 164 2.00 -13.52 -7.11
CA LEU A 164 1.13 -13.66 -5.95
C LEU A 164 0.51 -12.30 -5.63
N SER A 165 -0.80 -12.17 -5.90
CA SER A 165 -1.53 -10.91 -5.78
C SER A 165 -2.50 -10.91 -4.60
N ASN A 166 -2.73 -9.73 -4.00
CA ASN A 166 -3.93 -9.53 -3.22
C ASN A 166 -5.17 -9.58 -4.15
N TYR A 167 -6.36 -9.75 -3.55
CA TYR A 167 -7.60 -9.89 -4.29
C TYR A 167 -7.84 -8.69 -5.23
N GLN A 168 -8.15 -9.02 -6.48
CA GLN A 168 -8.65 -8.11 -7.53
C GLN A 168 -9.72 -8.88 -8.29
N GLU A 169 -10.92 -8.31 -8.41
CA GLU A 169 -12.07 -9.00 -9.00
C GLU A 169 -11.80 -9.44 -10.44
N GLU A 170 -11.19 -8.55 -11.23
CA GLU A 170 -10.92 -8.83 -12.64
C GLU A 170 -9.88 -9.94 -12.87
N LEU A 171 -9.00 -10.22 -11.89
CA LEU A 171 -8.11 -11.38 -12.01
C LEU A 171 -8.89 -12.69 -12.03
N MET A 172 -10.00 -12.76 -11.31
CA MET A 172 -10.87 -13.95 -11.28
C MET A 172 -11.65 -14.14 -12.59
N GLU A 173 -11.81 -13.08 -13.39
CA GLU A 173 -12.50 -13.15 -14.69
C GLU A 173 -11.59 -13.63 -15.82
N TYR A 174 -10.29 -13.34 -15.73
CA TYR A 174 -9.34 -13.57 -16.83
C TYR A 174 -8.36 -14.71 -16.58
N PHE A 175 -8.21 -15.17 -15.33
CA PHE A 175 -7.27 -16.20 -14.94
C PHE A 175 -7.92 -17.29 -14.09
N ASN A 176 -7.50 -18.54 -14.27
CA ASN A 176 -7.86 -19.64 -13.37
C ASN A 176 -6.96 -19.58 -12.13
N VAL A 177 -7.36 -18.77 -11.18
CA VAL A 177 -6.54 -18.49 -9.99
C VAL A 177 -6.21 -19.76 -9.22
N GLY A 178 -4.92 -20.01 -9.02
CA GLY A 178 -4.40 -21.21 -8.36
C GLY A 178 -4.00 -22.34 -9.32
N GLU A 179 -4.24 -22.21 -10.64
CA GLU A 179 -3.90 -23.21 -11.66
C GLU A 179 -2.95 -22.65 -12.73
N GLU A 180 -2.94 -21.31 -12.93
CA GLU A 180 -2.12 -20.58 -13.91
C GLU A 180 -1.18 -19.57 -13.23
#